data_d2310f578cccd86ae4a46f4f260d4d0b
#
_entry.id   d2310f578cccd86ae4a46f4f260d4d0b
#
_cell.length_a   1.000
_cell.length_b   1.000
_cell.length_c   1.000
_cell.angle_alpha   90.00
_cell.angle_beta   90.00
_cell.angle_gamma   90.00
#
_symmetry.space_group_name_H-M   'P 1'
#
loop_
_entity.id
_entity.type
_entity.pdbx_description
1 polymer ?
#
loop_
_entity_poly.entity_id
_entity_poly.type
_entity_poly.pdbx_seq_one_letter_code
_entity_poly.pdbx_strand_id
1 'polypeptide(L)'
;LKMDEIKKLKVRELLQYTGELIVMRDAGHQRLLELVSENSKLPVDLNEKIVFYAGPANPPKNSKIGVIGPTTSERMDKYLEMIFKLGVLATVGKGKRSDLAVKLCVKYKRVYFITPSGAAAYLSKCVKDIKVLAFPELGPEAIYNISVKDFPLMVAIDTNGNQIF
;
A
#
# COMPACT_ATOMS: atom_id res chain seq x y z
N LEU A 1 -8.57 9.76 1.92
CA LEU A 1 -9.04 9.16 3.18
C LEU A 1 -8.29 9.75 4.37
N LYS A 2 -8.98 9.89 5.46
CA LYS A 2 -8.44 10.38 6.72
C LYS A 2 -8.70 9.39 7.83
N MET A 3 -8.02 9.56 8.95
CA MET A 3 -8.09 8.66 10.10
C MET A 3 -9.52 8.40 10.57
N ASP A 4 -10.35 9.42 10.63
CA ASP A 4 -11.76 9.29 11.07
C ASP A 4 -12.58 8.43 10.11
N GLU A 5 -12.31 8.53 8.80
CA GLU A 5 -12.97 7.72 7.78
C GLU A 5 -12.52 6.26 7.86
N ILE A 6 -11.21 6.03 8.07
CA ILE A 6 -10.64 4.69 8.20
C ILE A 6 -11.30 3.92 9.37
N LYS A 7 -11.51 4.59 10.50
CA LYS A 7 -12.12 3.97 11.68
C LYS A 7 -13.56 3.54 11.47
N LYS A 8 -14.28 4.15 10.54
CA LYS A 8 -15.67 3.85 10.25
C LYS A 8 -15.85 2.71 9.25
N LEU A 9 -14.80 2.33 8.54
CA LEU A 9 -14.88 1.27 7.54
C LEU A 9 -15.08 -0.10 8.20
N LYS A 10 -15.93 -0.91 7.59
CA LYS A 10 -16.25 -2.27 8.05
C LYS A 10 -15.80 -3.29 7.00
N VAL A 11 -15.45 -4.48 7.49
CA VAL A 11 -15.05 -5.59 6.63
C VAL A 11 -16.09 -5.82 5.52
N ARG A 12 -15.61 -6.10 4.32
CA ARG A 12 -16.36 -6.31 3.07
C ARG A 12 -16.92 -5.05 2.41
N GLU A 13 -16.78 -3.87 3.02
CA GLU A 13 -17.16 -2.64 2.33
C GLU A 13 -16.33 -2.45 1.06
N LEU A 14 -17.00 -2.00 0.01
CA LEU A 14 -16.38 -1.71 -1.29
C LEU A 14 -16.24 -0.20 -1.46
N LEU A 15 -15.08 0.21 -1.95
CA LEU A 15 -14.79 1.61 -2.23
C LEU A 15 -14.27 1.78 -3.65
N GLN A 16 -14.55 2.94 -4.23
CA GLN A 16 -13.86 3.43 -5.42
C GLN A 16 -12.99 4.59 -4.97
N TYR A 17 -11.70 4.34 -4.86
CA TYR A 17 -10.76 5.31 -4.31
C TYR A 17 -10.18 6.21 -5.40
N THR A 18 -10.28 7.52 -5.19
CA THR A 18 -9.63 8.53 -6.02
C THR A 18 -8.66 9.30 -5.14
N GLY A 19 -7.40 9.32 -5.52
CA GLY A 19 -6.33 9.96 -4.76
C GLY A 19 -4.98 9.37 -5.07
N GLU A 20 -4.08 9.41 -4.11
CA GLU A 20 -2.71 8.93 -4.27
C GLU A 20 -2.47 7.64 -3.49
N LEU A 21 -1.63 6.77 -4.06
CA LEU A 21 -1.12 5.56 -3.41
C LEU A 21 0.41 5.56 -3.48
N ILE A 22 1.04 5.16 -2.41
CA ILE A 22 2.48 4.92 -2.38
C ILE A 22 2.72 3.47 -2.73
N VAL A 23 3.38 3.21 -3.85
CA VAL A 23 3.66 1.85 -4.32
C VAL A 23 5.00 1.41 -3.77
N MET A 24 5.03 0.33 -3.02
CA MET A 24 6.22 -0.13 -2.35
C MET A 24 6.16 -1.63 -2.08
N ARG A 25 7.24 -2.34 -2.35
CA ARG A 25 7.39 -3.77 -2.12
C ARG A 25 8.54 -4.07 -1.15
N ASP A 26 9.04 -5.31 -1.20
CA ASP A 26 10.04 -5.83 -0.25
C ASP A 26 11.28 -4.95 -0.14
N ALA A 27 11.93 -4.63 -1.27
CA ALA A 27 13.19 -3.88 -1.24
C ALA A 27 13.02 -2.44 -0.74
N GLY A 28 11.94 -1.76 -1.11
CA GLY A 28 11.64 -0.42 -0.62
C GLY A 28 11.40 -0.42 0.89
N HIS A 29 10.63 -1.37 1.39
CA HIS A 29 10.41 -1.52 2.84
C HIS A 29 11.71 -1.80 3.59
N GLN A 30 12.57 -2.68 3.06
CA GLN A 30 13.84 -3.00 3.70
C GLN A 30 14.75 -1.78 3.79
N ARG A 31 14.83 -0.99 2.71
CA ARG A 31 15.58 0.27 2.72
C ARG A 31 15.08 1.26 3.76
N LEU A 32 13.75 1.40 3.88
CA LEU A 32 13.17 2.27 4.91
C LEU A 32 13.47 1.75 6.31
N LEU A 33 13.40 0.44 6.53
CA LEU A 33 13.73 -0.17 7.82
C LEU A 33 15.18 0.14 8.22
N GLU A 34 16.11 0.02 7.30
CA GLU A 34 17.52 0.35 7.54
C GLU A 34 17.68 1.82 7.96
N LEU A 35 17.04 2.74 7.23
CA LEU A 35 17.09 4.17 7.54
C LEU A 35 16.47 4.49 8.90
N VAL A 36 15.33 3.89 9.24
CA VAL A 36 14.68 4.05 10.53
C VAL A 36 15.58 3.54 11.66
N SER A 37 16.22 2.39 11.46
CA SER A 37 17.13 1.79 12.44
C SER A 37 18.36 2.67 12.70
N GLU A 38 18.80 3.42 11.71
CA GLU A 38 19.94 4.33 11.81
C GLU A 38 19.55 5.74 12.26
N ASN A 39 18.26 5.98 12.53
CA ASN A 39 17.71 7.31 12.79
C ASN A 39 18.02 8.32 11.68
N SER A 40 18.17 7.84 10.46
CA SER A 40 18.42 8.68 9.29
C SER A 40 17.13 9.31 8.78
N LYS A 41 17.27 10.44 8.09
CA LYS A 41 16.14 11.09 7.44
C LYS A 41 15.58 10.22 6.32
N LEU A 42 14.25 10.04 6.29
CA LEU A 42 13.59 9.28 5.25
C LEU A 42 13.42 10.12 3.97
N PRO A 43 13.58 9.50 2.78
CA PRO A 43 13.40 10.20 1.50
C PRO A 43 11.92 10.40 1.12
N VAL A 44 10.98 9.86 1.91
CA VAL A 44 9.54 9.95 1.66
C VAL A 44 8.83 10.29 2.96
N ASP A 45 7.72 11.01 2.84
CA ASP A 45 6.78 11.23 3.94
C ASP A 45 5.61 10.26 3.77
N LEU A 46 5.45 9.34 4.72
CA LEU A 46 4.39 8.34 4.71
C LEU A 46 3.20 8.72 5.58
N ASN A 47 3.24 9.86 6.24
CA ASN A 47 2.16 10.28 7.13
C ASN A 47 0.84 10.47 6.36
N GLU A 48 -0.21 9.82 6.85
CA GLU A 48 -1.55 9.84 6.25
C GLU A 48 -1.60 9.27 4.82
N LYS A 49 -0.63 8.46 4.44
CA LYS A 49 -0.58 7.81 3.12
C LYS A 49 -1.18 6.41 3.16
N ILE A 50 -1.53 5.92 1.98
CA ILE A 50 -1.97 4.52 1.77
C ILE A 50 -0.87 3.83 0.97
N VAL A 51 -0.38 2.70 1.47
CA VAL A 51 0.67 1.92 0.81
C VAL A 51 0.05 0.79 0.00
N PHE A 52 0.37 0.75 -1.28
CA PHE A 52 -0.04 -0.32 -2.19
C PHE A 52 1.15 -1.26 -2.42
N TYR A 53 1.00 -2.51 -2.01
CA TYR A 53 2.00 -3.55 -2.21
C TYR A 53 1.97 -4.02 -3.65
N ALA A 54 2.75 -3.37 -4.49
CA ALA A 54 2.80 -3.65 -5.91
C ALA A 54 4.12 -3.15 -6.50
N GLY A 55 4.36 -3.51 -7.74
CA GLY A 55 5.42 -2.94 -8.54
C GLY A 55 4.99 -2.96 -9.99
N PRO A 56 5.34 -1.96 -10.79
CA PRO A 56 5.08 -2.01 -12.22
C PRO A 56 5.89 -3.15 -12.86
N ALA A 57 5.30 -3.82 -13.85
CA ALA A 57 5.97 -4.91 -14.56
C ALA A 57 7.22 -4.42 -15.27
N ASN A 58 7.17 -3.19 -15.79
CA ASN A 58 8.31 -2.50 -16.37
C ASN A 58 8.44 -1.12 -15.73
N PRO A 59 9.67 -0.61 -15.49
CA PRO A 59 9.83 0.76 -15.02
C PRO A 59 9.18 1.73 -16.02
N PRO A 60 8.47 2.75 -15.53
CA PRO A 60 7.82 3.70 -16.43
C PRO A 60 8.89 4.43 -17.26
N LYS A 61 8.72 4.35 -18.57
CA LYS A 61 9.51 5.12 -19.55
C LYS A 61 8.59 6.18 -20.16
N ASN A 62 9.02 7.42 -20.19
CA ASN A 62 8.29 8.52 -20.83
C ASN A 62 6.83 8.65 -20.35
N SER A 63 6.60 8.55 -19.04
CA SER A 63 5.28 8.67 -18.43
C SER A 63 4.26 7.57 -18.82
N LYS A 64 4.71 6.51 -19.49
CA LYS A 64 3.86 5.37 -19.79
C LYS A 64 3.77 4.46 -18.57
N ILE A 65 2.56 4.23 -18.14
CA ILE A 65 2.26 3.37 -16.99
C ILE A 65 2.27 1.93 -17.47
N GLY A 66 3.20 1.13 -16.93
CA GLY A 66 3.21 -0.30 -17.16
C GLY A 66 2.07 -1.00 -16.43
N VAL A 67 1.92 -2.30 -16.68
CA VAL A 67 0.95 -3.12 -15.95
C VAL A 67 1.31 -3.11 -14.47
N ILE A 68 0.36 -2.73 -13.62
CA ILE A 68 0.53 -2.72 -12.17
C ILE A 68 -0.55 -3.59 -11.53
N GLY A 69 -0.15 -4.47 -10.63
CA GLY A 69 -1.06 -5.34 -9.91
C GLY A 69 -0.57 -5.64 -8.51
N PRO A 70 -1.48 -6.07 -7.61
CA PRO A 70 -1.12 -6.32 -6.22
C PRO A 70 -0.19 -7.53 -6.10
N THR A 71 0.75 -7.44 -5.17
CA THR A 71 1.56 -8.58 -4.73
C THR A 71 1.03 -9.12 -3.40
N THR A 72 1.44 -10.33 -3.04
CA THR A 72 1.05 -10.98 -1.79
C THR A 72 1.49 -10.15 -0.58
N SER A 73 0.53 -9.85 0.30
CA SER A 73 0.74 -8.93 1.41
C SER A 73 1.47 -9.53 2.60
N GLU A 74 1.35 -10.83 2.83
CA GLU A 74 1.89 -11.48 4.03
C GLU A 74 3.40 -11.26 4.21
N ARG A 75 4.16 -11.24 3.12
CA ARG A 75 5.59 -10.97 3.18
C ARG A 75 5.94 -9.63 3.78
N MET A 76 5.02 -8.67 3.73
CA MET A 76 5.22 -7.30 4.23
C MET A 76 4.86 -7.15 5.70
N ASP A 77 4.31 -8.19 6.33
CA ASP A 77 3.81 -8.10 7.72
C ASP A 77 4.92 -7.75 8.71
N LYS A 78 6.15 -8.19 8.45
CA LYS A 78 7.32 -7.84 9.27
C LYS A 78 7.67 -6.34 9.24
N TYR A 79 7.19 -5.60 8.26
CA TYR A 79 7.40 -4.15 8.15
C TYR A 79 6.17 -3.34 8.58
N LEU A 80 5.05 -4.00 8.87
CA LEU A 80 3.76 -3.33 9.04
C LEU A 80 3.77 -2.36 10.22
N GLU A 81 4.31 -2.78 11.36
CA GLU A 81 4.37 -1.90 12.53
C GLU A 81 5.19 -0.65 12.24
N MET A 82 6.32 -0.81 11.57
CA MET A 82 7.16 0.32 11.18
C MET A 82 6.38 1.36 10.37
N ILE A 83 5.68 0.94 9.32
CA ILE A 83 4.96 1.90 8.48
C ILE A 83 3.75 2.50 9.18
N PHE A 84 3.09 1.77 10.07
CA PHE A 84 2.01 2.33 10.89
C PHE A 84 2.54 3.40 11.86
N LYS A 85 3.71 3.18 12.46
CA LYS A 85 4.36 4.20 13.28
C LYS A 85 4.76 5.44 12.49
N LEU A 86 5.05 5.29 11.20
CA LEU A 86 5.33 6.40 10.30
C LEU A 86 4.07 7.13 9.82
N GLY A 87 2.89 6.67 10.23
CA GLY A 87 1.63 7.35 9.97
C GLY A 87 0.82 6.80 8.81
N VAL A 88 1.20 5.67 8.21
CA VAL A 88 0.44 5.03 7.15
C VAL A 88 -0.97 4.69 7.65
N LEU A 89 -2.00 5.08 6.91
CA LEU A 89 -3.41 4.87 7.28
C LEU A 89 -3.92 3.50 6.92
N ALA A 90 -3.48 2.96 5.80
CA ALA A 90 -3.98 1.69 5.29
C ALA A 90 -2.98 1.09 4.33
N THR A 91 -3.12 -0.21 4.11
CA THR A 91 -2.34 -0.95 3.12
C THR A 91 -3.28 -1.62 2.13
N VAL A 92 -2.80 -1.83 0.91
CA VAL A 92 -3.54 -2.46 -0.18
C VAL A 92 -2.67 -3.57 -0.76
N GLY A 93 -3.24 -4.74 -0.96
CA GLY A 93 -2.52 -5.86 -1.55
C GLY A 93 -3.46 -7.00 -1.92
N LYS A 94 -2.99 -8.21 -1.81
CA LYS A 94 -3.80 -9.41 -2.02
C LYS A 94 -3.46 -10.49 -1.01
N GLY A 95 -4.45 -11.36 -0.76
CA GLY A 95 -4.28 -12.56 0.05
C GLY A 95 -4.45 -12.34 1.54
N LYS A 96 -4.44 -13.45 2.23
CA LYS A 96 -4.54 -13.51 3.69
C LYS A 96 -3.24 -12.97 4.32
N ARG A 97 -3.38 -12.32 5.46
CA ARG A 97 -2.24 -11.86 6.26
C ARG A 97 -2.10 -12.68 7.54
N SER A 98 -0.95 -12.53 8.20
CA SER A 98 -0.69 -13.19 9.48
C SER A 98 -1.55 -12.63 10.61
N ASP A 99 -1.65 -13.36 11.72
CA ASP A 99 -2.33 -12.90 12.93
C ASP A 99 -1.70 -11.61 13.47
N LEU A 100 -0.39 -11.44 13.29
CA LEU A 100 0.31 -10.20 13.65
C LEU A 100 -0.29 -9.01 12.92
N ALA A 101 -0.54 -9.12 11.62
CA ALA A 101 -1.11 -8.03 10.84
C ALA A 101 -2.50 -7.63 11.35
N VAL A 102 -3.34 -8.61 11.69
CA VAL A 102 -4.67 -8.34 12.27
C VAL A 102 -4.54 -7.60 13.60
N LYS A 103 -3.65 -8.05 14.46
CA LYS A 103 -3.38 -7.40 15.76
C LYS A 103 -2.90 -5.96 15.59
N LEU A 104 -2.03 -5.71 14.62
CA LEU A 104 -1.51 -4.37 14.34
C LEU A 104 -2.59 -3.44 13.78
N CYS A 105 -3.49 -3.95 12.94
CA CYS A 105 -4.63 -3.18 12.47
C CYS A 105 -5.51 -2.72 13.63
N VAL A 106 -5.75 -3.58 14.61
CA VAL A 106 -6.52 -3.24 15.82
C VAL A 106 -5.75 -2.23 16.69
N LYS A 107 -4.46 -2.51 16.93
CA LYS A 107 -3.63 -1.67 17.80
C LYS A 107 -3.51 -0.23 17.30
N TYR A 108 -3.28 -0.06 16.00
CA TYR A 108 -3.05 1.26 15.40
C TYR A 108 -4.32 1.86 14.78
N LYS A 109 -5.46 1.13 14.82
CA LYS A 109 -6.73 1.53 14.19
C LYS A 109 -6.55 1.78 12.69
N ARG A 110 -6.04 0.79 12.01
CA ARG A 110 -5.75 0.81 10.57
C ARG A 110 -6.55 -0.27 9.84
N VAL A 111 -6.58 -0.17 8.53
CA VAL A 111 -7.35 -1.06 7.64
C VAL A 111 -6.41 -1.68 6.61
N TYR A 112 -6.71 -2.92 6.25
CA TYR A 112 -6.12 -3.59 5.10
C TYR A 112 -7.19 -3.71 4.02
N PHE A 113 -6.87 -3.18 2.84
CA PHE A 113 -7.70 -3.34 1.65
C PHE A 113 -7.12 -4.40 0.73
N ILE A 114 -7.98 -5.11 0.03
CA ILE A 114 -7.56 -5.89 -1.13
C ILE A 114 -8.13 -5.25 -2.39
N THR A 115 -7.42 -5.48 -3.50
CA THR A 115 -7.87 -5.10 -4.84
C THR A 115 -7.88 -6.36 -5.71
N PRO A 116 -8.76 -6.46 -6.74
CA PRO A 116 -8.85 -7.68 -7.53
C PRO A 116 -7.52 -8.11 -8.14
N SER A 117 -7.07 -9.35 -7.86
CA SER A 117 -5.93 -9.94 -8.55
C SER A 117 -6.39 -10.46 -9.93
N GLY A 118 -5.48 -10.47 -10.89
CA GLY A 118 -5.82 -10.84 -12.26
C GLY A 118 -6.49 -9.74 -13.07
N ALA A 119 -6.83 -8.62 -12.46
CA ALA A 119 -7.43 -7.46 -13.12
C ALA A 119 -6.40 -6.35 -13.38
N ALA A 120 -5.13 -6.71 -13.55
CA ALA A 120 -4.03 -5.73 -13.66
C ALA A 120 -4.24 -4.73 -14.79
N ALA A 121 -4.79 -5.16 -15.93
CA ALA A 121 -5.10 -4.26 -17.05
C ALA A 121 -6.15 -3.22 -16.67
N TYR A 122 -7.19 -3.63 -15.94
CA TYR A 122 -8.21 -2.71 -15.44
C TYR A 122 -7.63 -1.74 -14.40
N LEU A 123 -6.86 -2.25 -13.45
CA LEU A 123 -6.23 -1.43 -12.40
C LEU A 123 -5.30 -0.38 -13.02
N SER A 124 -4.55 -0.78 -14.07
CA SER A 124 -3.67 0.14 -14.79
C SER A 124 -4.42 1.28 -15.47
N LYS A 125 -5.66 1.04 -15.91
CA LYS A 125 -6.51 2.11 -16.46
C LYS A 125 -6.94 3.12 -15.39
N CYS A 126 -7.01 2.71 -14.13
CA CYS A 126 -7.34 3.59 -13.01
C CYS A 126 -6.17 4.51 -12.64
N VAL A 127 -4.94 4.17 -13.03
CA VAL A 127 -3.75 4.96 -12.73
C VAL A 127 -3.65 6.10 -13.74
N LYS A 128 -3.59 7.33 -13.24
CA LYS A 128 -3.55 8.54 -14.06
C LYS A 128 -2.15 9.15 -14.15
N ASP A 129 -1.32 8.93 -13.15
CA ASP A 129 0.05 9.43 -13.12
C ASP A 129 0.91 8.52 -12.25
N ILE A 130 2.21 8.48 -12.55
CA ILE A 130 3.20 7.73 -11.77
C ILE A 130 4.52 8.49 -11.76
N LYS A 131 5.15 8.58 -10.58
CA LYS A 131 6.48 9.16 -10.45
C LYS A 131 7.28 8.42 -9.39
N VAL A 132 8.60 8.37 -9.58
CA VAL A 132 9.53 7.80 -8.61
C VAL A 132 9.69 8.77 -7.45
N LEU A 133 9.53 8.28 -6.21
CA LEU A 133 9.77 9.07 -5.00
C LEU A 133 11.14 8.78 -4.39
N ALA A 134 11.60 7.54 -4.42
CA ALA A 134 12.83 7.14 -3.74
C ALA A 134 13.41 5.86 -4.32
N PHE A 135 14.71 5.68 -4.14
CA PHE A 135 15.46 4.48 -4.51
C PHE A 135 15.31 4.08 -5.98
N PRO A 136 15.52 5.03 -6.93
CA PRO A 136 15.33 4.72 -8.35
C PRO A 136 16.19 3.56 -8.86
N GLU A 137 17.32 3.30 -8.20
CA GLU A 137 18.21 2.19 -8.53
C GLU A 137 17.58 0.81 -8.28
N LEU A 138 16.51 0.74 -7.51
CA LEU A 138 15.79 -0.51 -7.27
C LEU A 138 14.86 -0.91 -8.43
N GLY A 139 14.73 -0.06 -9.45
CA GLY A 139 13.90 -0.35 -10.61
C GLY A 139 12.43 -0.60 -10.24
N PRO A 140 11.85 -1.78 -10.59
CA PRO A 140 10.46 -2.08 -10.25
C PRO A 140 10.14 -2.05 -8.75
N GLU A 141 11.13 -2.16 -7.89
CA GLU A 141 10.96 -2.12 -6.43
C GLU A 141 11.33 -0.76 -5.81
N ALA A 142 11.55 0.26 -6.64
CA ALA A 142 11.64 1.63 -6.16
C ALA A 142 10.32 2.05 -5.51
N ILE A 143 10.35 3.11 -4.73
CA ILE A 143 9.12 3.68 -4.16
C ILE A 143 8.53 4.66 -5.18
N TYR A 144 7.27 4.41 -5.56
CA TYR A 144 6.55 5.25 -6.51
C TYR A 144 5.36 5.93 -5.84
N ASN A 145 4.94 7.05 -6.37
CA ASN A 145 3.65 7.65 -6.10
C ASN A 145 2.78 7.51 -7.35
N ILE A 146 1.59 6.97 -7.19
CA ILE A 146 0.62 6.90 -8.27
C ILE A 146 -0.62 7.70 -7.89
N SER A 147 -1.20 8.39 -8.88
CA SER A 147 -2.51 9.01 -8.75
C SER A 147 -3.52 8.09 -9.42
N VAL A 148 -4.59 7.78 -8.72
CA VAL A 148 -5.63 6.86 -9.21
C VAL A 148 -7.00 7.51 -9.20
N LYS A 149 -7.88 7.02 -10.07
CA LYS A 149 -9.29 7.40 -10.13
C LYS A 149 -10.15 6.15 -10.14
N ASP A 150 -11.15 6.13 -9.25
CA ASP A 150 -12.11 5.02 -9.13
C ASP A 150 -11.42 3.66 -8.96
N PHE A 151 -10.34 3.64 -8.20
CA PHE A 151 -9.56 2.43 -7.94
C PHE A 151 -10.34 1.52 -6.99
N PRO A 152 -10.63 0.26 -7.39
CA PRO A 152 -11.49 -0.62 -6.59
C PRO A 152 -10.76 -1.15 -5.37
N LEU A 153 -11.35 -0.97 -4.19
CA LEU A 153 -10.84 -1.48 -2.93
C LEU A 153 -11.96 -2.19 -2.17
N MET A 154 -11.61 -3.26 -1.47
CA MET A 154 -12.50 -3.90 -0.51
C MET A 154 -11.81 -4.00 0.84
N VAL A 155 -12.54 -3.69 1.91
CA VAL A 155 -12.01 -3.83 3.27
C VAL A 155 -11.86 -5.31 3.59
N ALA A 156 -10.63 -5.76 3.77
CA ALA A 156 -10.31 -7.15 4.11
C ALA A 156 -10.04 -7.36 5.60
N ILE A 157 -9.48 -6.36 6.28
CA ILE A 157 -9.32 -6.33 7.74
C ILE A 157 -9.73 -4.93 8.20
N ASP A 158 -10.68 -4.85 9.13
CA ASP A 158 -11.12 -3.58 9.70
C ASP A 158 -10.41 -3.26 11.03
N THR A 159 -10.69 -2.10 11.60
CA THR A 159 -10.05 -1.64 12.83
C THR A 159 -10.46 -2.41 14.08
N ASN A 160 -11.49 -3.25 13.97
CA ASN A 160 -11.92 -4.14 15.05
C ASN A 160 -11.33 -5.55 14.96
N GLY A 161 -10.55 -5.81 13.91
CA GLY A 161 -9.93 -7.11 13.67
C GLY A 161 -10.81 -8.10 12.93
N ASN A 162 -11.99 -7.68 12.46
CA ASN A 162 -12.81 -8.52 11.60
C ASN A 162 -12.12 -8.66 10.23
N GLN A 163 -12.12 -9.86 9.68
CA GLN A 163 -11.47 -10.14 8.41
C GLN A 163 -12.31 -11.08 7.54
N ILE A 164 -12.07 -11.04 6.24
CA ILE A 164 -12.80 -11.86 5.27
C ILE A 164 -12.25 -13.30 5.14
N PHE A 165 -11.11 -13.56 5.73
CA PHE A 165 -10.42 -14.86 5.60
C PHE A 165 -10.78 -15.85 6.68
#